data_c56c6cd5e5590db0188abdd64ce26170
#
_entry.id   c56c6cd5e5590db0188abdd64ce26170
#
_cell.length_a   1.000
_cell.length_b   1.000
_cell.length_c   1.000
_cell.angle_alpha   90.00
_cell.angle_beta   90.00
_cell.angle_gamma   90.00
#
_symmetry.space_group_name_H-M   'P 1'
#
loop_
_entity.id
_entity.type
_entity.pdbx_description
1 polymer ?
#
loop_
_entity_poly.entity_id
_entity_poly.type
_entity_poly.pdbx_seq_one_letter_code
_entity_poly.pdbx_strand_id
1 'polypeptide(L)'
;MDERAVAEWLDGYARAWGSYDPDEIGALFSQDAVYAYNPFDEPVRGREAIVASWLEDRDEPGTYEARYQPVLVAGDQAVAHGYSRYFDTNGTVADEYDNLFVLRFDASGRCASYREWYMQRPGEDDPA
;
A
#
# COMPACT_ATOMS: atom_id res chain seq x y z
N MET A 1 -4.51 -4.16 17.72
CA MET A 1 -5.22 -3.48 16.60
C MET A 1 -6.61 -4.08 16.46
N ASP A 2 -7.57 -3.26 16.11
CA ASP A 2 -8.89 -3.75 15.72
C ASP A 2 -9.17 -3.36 14.26
N GLU A 3 -10.29 -3.82 13.74
CA GLU A 3 -10.65 -3.57 12.34
C GLU A 3 -10.75 -2.07 12.01
N ARG A 4 -11.30 -1.29 12.94
CA ARG A 4 -11.42 0.16 12.76
C ARG A 4 -10.05 0.83 12.68
N ALA A 5 -9.13 0.45 13.56
CA ALA A 5 -7.78 1.02 13.56
C ALA A 5 -7.02 0.66 12.28
N VAL A 6 -7.20 -0.56 11.75
CA VAL A 6 -6.61 -0.96 10.48
C VAL A 6 -7.22 -0.16 9.34
N ALA A 7 -8.55 0.04 9.33
CA ALA A 7 -9.22 0.86 8.33
C ALA A 7 -8.71 2.31 8.34
N GLU A 8 -8.51 2.88 9.52
CA GLU A 8 -7.95 4.23 9.67
C GLU A 8 -6.51 4.30 9.15
N TRP A 9 -5.71 3.27 9.40
CA TRP A 9 -4.36 3.19 8.86
C TRP A 9 -4.38 3.14 7.33
N LEU A 10 -5.27 2.35 6.74
CA LEU A 10 -5.43 2.27 5.28
C LEU A 10 -5.87 3.61 4.68
N ASP A 11 -6.74 4.35 5.36
CA ASP A 11 -7.11 5.71 4.95
C ASP A 11 -5.90 6.64 4.97
N GLY A 12 -5.07 6.53 6.01
CA GLY A 12 -3.82 7.28 6.11
C GLY A 12 -2.83 6.91 5.01
N TYR A 13 -2.75 5.64 4.67
CA TYR A 13 -1.92 5.13 3.58
C TYR A 13 -2.35 5.76 2.24
N ALA A 14 -3.65 5.74 1.94
CA ALA A 14 -4.19 6.34 0.73
C ALA A 14 -3.96 7.85 0.68
N ARG A 15 -4.12 8.54 1.80
CA ARG A 15 -3.89 9.99 1.91
C ARG A 15 -2.41 10.33 1.69
N ALA A 16 -1.50 9.57 2.30
CA ALA A 16 -0.06 9.77 2.14
C ALA A 16 0.38 9.50 0.69
N TRP A 17 -0.22 8.53 0.04
CA TRP A 17 0.02 8.25 -1.38
C TRP A 17 -0.41 9.44 -2.25
N GLY A 18 -1.55 10.06 -1.92
CA GLY A 18 -2.03 11.25 -2.65
C GLY A 18 -1.19 12.49 -2.43
N SER A 19 -0.67 12.70 -1.21
CA SER A 19 0.06 13.92 -0.85
C SER A 19 1.56 13.80 -1.12
N TYR A 20 2.14 12.60 -1.00
CA TYR A 20 3.59 12.37 -0.99
C TYR A 20 4.33 13.25 0.03
N ASP A 21 3.62 13.65 1.10
CA ASP A 21 4.23 14.37 2.22
C ASP A 21 5.12 13.40 3.01
N PRO A 22 6.43 13.68 3.14
CA PRO A 22 7.33 12.76 3.85
C PRO A 22 6.92 12.50 5.30
N ASP A 23 6.35 13.49 5.98
CA ASP A 23 5.90 13.33 7.36
C ASP A 23 4.67 12.43 7.45
N GLU A 24 3.74 12.55 6.51
CA GLU A 24 2.57 11.67 6.46
C GLU A 24 2.96 10.24 6.14
N ILE A 25 3.87 10.04 5.19
CA ILE A 25 4.38 8.69 4.87
C ILE A 25 5.08 8.11 6.09
N GLY A 26 5.98 8.86 6.70
CA GLY A 26 6.75 8.40 7.85
C GLY A 26 5.89 8.05 9.05
N ALA A 27 4.78 8.76 9.25
CA ALA A 27 3.87 8.50 10.36
C ALA A 27 3.17 7.14 10.28
N LEU A 28 3.13 6.52 9.10
CA LEU A 28 2.52 5.20 8.90
C LEU A 28 3.36 4.05 9.43
N PHE A 29 4.68 4.25 9.52
CA PHE A 29 5.63 3.16 9.74
C PHE A 29 6.44 3.35 11.01
N SER A 30 6.79 2.24 11.66
CA SER A 30 7.72 2.25 12.77
C SER A 30 9.14 2.54 12.27
N GLN A 31 10.03 2.92 13.18
CA GLN A 31 11.40 3.28 12.81
C GLN A 31 12.13 2.14 12.10
N ASP A 32 11.93 0.91 12.55
CA ASP A 32 12.58 -0.29 12.02
C ASP A 32 11.67 -1.08 11.07
N ALA A 33 10.67 -0.44 10.50
CA ALA A 33 9.70 -1.10 9.62
C ALA A 33 10.37 -1.74 8.41
N VAL A 34 9.75 -2.81 7.92
CA VAL A 34 10.16 -3.51 6.71
C VAL A 34 9.02 -3.44 5.70
N TYR A 35 9.32 -3.04 4.48
CA TYR A 35 8.33 -2.82 3.42
C TYR A 35 8.69 -3.62 2.19
N ALA A 36 7.87 -4.62 1.86
CA ALA A 36 8.06 -5.44 0.66
C ALA A 36 6.99 -5.09 -0.37
N TYR A 37 7.40 -4.52 -1.50
CA TYR A 37 6.50 -4.19 -2.61
C TYR A 37 5.89 -5.43 -3.25
N ASN A 38 6.65 -6.52 -3.27
CA ASN A 38 6.20 -7.83 -3.74
C ASN A 38 7.10 -8.92 -3.13
N PRO A 39 6.71 -10.21 -3.22
CA PRO A 39 7.48 -11.27 -2.56
C PRO A 39 8.86 -11.54 -3.16
N PHE A 40 9.16 -11.04 -4.35
CA PHE A 40 10.40 -11.35 -5.06
C PHE A 40 11.50 -10.30 -4.89
N ASP A 41 11.12 -9.05 -4.56
CA ASP A 41 12.08 -7.97 -4.38
C ASP A 41 12.64 -7.96 -2.97
N GLU A 42 13.88 -7.47 -2.83
CA GLU A 42 14.45 -7.18 -1.51
C GLU A 42 13.57 -6.16 -0.80
N PRO A 43 13.18 -6.43 0.46
CA PRO A 43 12.40 -5.45 1.21
C PRO A 43 13.18 -4.16 1.48
N VAL A 44 12.48 -3.05 1.53
CA VAL A 44 13.02 -1.77 1.98
C VAL A 44 12.98 -1.75 3.51
N ARG A 45 14.10 -1.46 4.15
CA ARG A 45 14.25 -1.54 5.61
C ARG A 45 14.47 -0.17 6.21
N GLY A 46 13.66 0.16 7.23
CA GLY A 46 13.75 1.40 7.97
C GLY A 46 12.85 2.48 7.40
N ARG A 47 12.28 3.29 8.31
CA ARG A 47 11.33 4.36 7.96
C ARG A 47 11.90 5.32 6.93
N GLU A 48 13.14 5.78 7.11
CA GLU A 48 13.75 6.76 6.20
C GLU A 48 13.89 6.22 4.79
N ALA A 49 14.29 4.95 4.67
CA ALA A 49 14.42 4.29 3.36
C ALA A 49 13.05 4.07 2.72
N ILE A 50 12.02 3.76 3.50
CA ILE A 50 10.65 3.61 3.00
C ILE A 50 10.14 4.93 2.45
N VAL A 51 10.31 6.03 3.19
CA VAL A 51 9.92 7.37 2.73
C VAL A 51 10.65 7.72 1.43
N ALA A 52 11.96 7.51 1.39
CA ALA A 52 12.75 7.80 0.19
C ALA A 52 12.29 6.97 -1.01
N SER A 53 11.96 5.70 -0.79
CA SER A 53 11.46 4.80 -1.83
C SER A 53 10.13 5.29 -2.42
N TRP A 54 9.21 5.75 -1.57
CA TRP A 54 7.94 6.31 -2.03
C TRP A 54 8.13 7.56 -2.86
N LEU A 55 9.09 8.43 -2.46
CA LEU A 55 9.32 9.71 -3.13
C LEU A 55 10.09 9.56 -4.46
N GLU A 56 10.73 8.43 -4.66
CA GLU A 56 11.54 8.18 -5.84
C GLU A 56 10.68 8.00 -7.11
N ASP A 57 9.51 7.40 -6.97
CA ASP A 57 8.65 7.09 -8.12
C ASP A 57 7.20 7.46 -7.80
N ARG A 58 6.86 8.73 -8.06
CA ARG A 58 5.57 9.29 -7.68
C ARG A 58 4.54 9.17 -8.80
N ASP A 59 3.32 8.77 -8.40
CA ASP A 59 2.15 8.86 -9.28
C ASP A 59 1.56 10.27 -9.21
N GLU A 60 1.15 10.80 -10.34
CA GLU A 60 0.52 12.13 -10.38
C GLU A 60 -0.93 12.06 -9.88
N PRO A 61 -1.42 13.11 -9.19
CA PRO A 61 -2.82 13.16 -8.76
C PRO A 61 -3.77 12.98 -9.94
N GLY A 62 -4.81 12.19 -9.73
CA GLY A 62 -5.83 11.95 -10.75
C GLY A 62 -5.48 10.88 -11.79
N THR A 63 -4.27 10.31 -11.73
CA THR A 63 -3.84 9.28 -12.67
C THR A 63 -4.09 7.86 -12.17
N TYR A 64 -4.56 7.73 -10.95
CA TYR A 64 -4.86 6.42 -10.34
C TYR A 64 -6.03 6.53 -9.38
N GLU A 65 -6.57 5.38 -9.05
CA GLU A 65 -7.62 5.20 -8.04
C GLU A 65 -7.29 3.93 -7.26
N ALA A 66 -7.46 3.97 -5.95
CA ALA A 66 -7.19 2.80 -5.11
C ALA A 66 -8.14 2.77 -3.92
N ARG A 67 -8.53 1.57 -3.50
CA ARG A 67 -9.37 1.37 -2.34
C ARG A 67 -9.00 0.06 -1.67
N TYR A 68 -8.77 0.11 -0.37
CA TYR A 68 -8.38 -1.05 0.44
C TYR A 68 -9.22 -1.11 1.70
N GLN A 69 -9.49 -2.33 2.18
CA GLN A 69 -10.27 -2.56 3.38
C GLN A 69 -9.69 -3.74 4.18
N PRO A 70 -9.86 -3.76 5.51
CA PRO A 70 -9.45 -4.91 6.30
C PRO A 70 -10.33 -6.13 5.98
N VAL A 71 -9.69 -7.29 5.91
CA VAL A 71 -10.37 -8.57 5.71
C VAL A 71 -10.32 -9.40 6.98
N LEU A 72 -9.19 -9.34 7.68
CA LEU A 72 -8.96 -10.12 8.88
C LEU A 72 -8.01 -9.35 9.79
N VAL A 73 -8.33 -9.29 11.08
CA VAL A 73 -7.45 -8.72 12.10
C VAL A 73 -7.29 -9.73 13.22
N ALA A 74 -6.05 -10.02 13.58
CA ALA A 74 -5.72 -10.97 14.63
C ALA A 74 -4.54 -10.43 15.43
N GLY A 75 -4.80 -9.93 16.66
CA GLY A 75 -3.77 -9.34 17.50
C GLY A 75 -3.13 -8.12 16.83
N ASP A 76 -1.82 -8.18 16.61
CA ASP A 76 -1.06 -7.11 15.95
C ASP A 76 -0.95 -7.29 14.43
N GLN A 77 -1.60 -8.29 13.86
CA GLN A 77 -1.55 -8.60 12.44
C GLN A 77 -2.88 -8.34 11.75
N ALA A 78 -2.80 -7.96 10.48
CA ALA A 78 -3.98 -7.75 9.68
C ALA A 78 -3.74 -8.16 8.23
N VAL A 79 -4.82 -8.57 7.57
CA VAL A 79 -4.85 -8.76 6.12
C VAL A 79 -5.80 -7.72 5.55
N ALA A 80 -5.35 -6.98 4.55
CA ALA A 80 -6.17 -6.02 3.83
C ALA A 80 -6.24 -6.39 2.37
N HIS A 81 -7.35 -6.06 1.73
CA HIS A 81 -7.58 -6.39 0.34
C HIS A 81 -8.20 -5.19 -0.36
N GLY A 82 -7.90 -5.05 -1.64
CA GLY A 82 -8.49 -3.99 -2.43
C GLY A 82 -8.00 -4.02 -3.87
N TYR A 83 -8.11 -2.86 -4.50
CA TYR A 83 -7.71 -2.73 -5.89
C TYR A 83 -6.97 -1.41 -6.10
N SER A 84 -6.18 -1.37 -7.18
CA SER A 84 -5.61 -0.14 -7.70
C SER A 84 -5.78 -0.12 -9.22
N ARG A 85 -6.14 1.06 -9.74
CA ARG A 85 -6.34 1.29 -11.17
C ARG A 85 -5.55 2.49 -11.60
N TYR A 86 -4.91 2.38 -12.74
CA TYR A 86 -4.13 3.47 -13.34
C TYR A 86 -4.78 3.85 -14.66
N PHE A 87 -4.90 5.16 -14.89
CA PHE A 87 -5.59 5.70 -16.06
C PHE A 87 -4.60 6.22 -17.09
N ASP A 88 -4.96 6.06 -18.37
CA ASP A 88 -4.22 6.68 -19.45
C ASP A 88 -4.63 8.16 -19.60
N THR A 89 -4.04 8.86 -20.59
CA THR A 89 -4.30 10.28 -20.82
C THR A 89 -5.75 10.56 -21.24
N ASN A 90 -6.50 9.55 -21.68
CA ASN A 90 -7.91 9.66 -22.05
C ASN A 90 -8.86 9.37 -20.88
N GLY A 91 -8.33 9.05 -19.70
CA GLY A 91 -9.14 8.70 -18.54
C GLY A 91 -9.66 7.26 -18.58
N THR A 92 -9.15 6.42 -19.48
CA THR A 92 -9.49 5.01 -19.57
C THR A 92 -8.55 4.20 -18.67
N VAL A 93 -9.05 3.14 -18.05
CA VAL A 93 -8.22 2.25 -17.23
C VAL A 93 -7.19 1.56 -18.12
N ALA A 94 -5.91 1.86 -17.87
CA ALA A 94 -4.79 1.24 -18.58
C ALA A 94 -4.32 -0.03 -17.88
N ASP A 95 -4.21 0.02 -16.53
CA ASP A 95 -3.78 -1.10 -15.71
C ASP A 95 -4.69 -1.21 -14.49
N GLU A 96 -5.01 -2.44 -14.12
CA GLU A 96 -5.81 -2.72 -12.94
C GLU A 96 -5.18 -3.89 -12.16
N TYR A 97 -5.12 -3.73 -10.85
CA TYR A 97 -4.52 -4.72 -9.96
C TYR A 97 -5.47 -5.11 -8.85
N ASP A 98 -5.44 -6.37 -8.47
CA ASP A 98 -6.00 -6.88 -7.22
C ASP A 98 -4.85 -6.92 -6.21
N ASN A 99 -5.04 -6.30 -5.06
CA ASN A 99 -3.98 -6.11 -4.08
C ASN A 99 -4.32 -6.78 -2.75
N LEU A 100 -3.36 -7.48 -2.18
CA LEU A 100 -3.45 -8.08 -0.85
C LEU A 100 -2.26 -7.63 -0.02
N PHE A 101 -2.54 -7.11 1.19
CA PHE A 101 -1.52 -6.69 2.13
C PHE A 101 -1.54 -7.58 3.35
N VAL A 102 -0.37 -8.00 3.82
CA VAL A 102 -0.21 -8.64 5.12
C VAL A 102 0.60 -7.69 5.99
N LEU A 103 -0.02 -7.21 7.06
CA LEU A 103 0.48 -6.13 7.89
C LEU A 103 0.73 -6.60 9.31
N ARG A 104 1.76 -6.05 9.94
CA ARG A 104 1.99 -6.19 11.37
C ARG A 104 2.24 -4.80 11.95
N PHE A 105 1.60 -4.53 13.09
CA PHE A 105 1.64 -3.22 13.74
C PHE A 105 2.39 -3.30 15.06
N ASP A 106 3.04 -2.20 15.43
CA ASP A 106 3.63 -2.07 16.76
C ASP A 106 2.60 -1.58 17.78
N ALA A 107 3.04 -1.43 19.04
CA ALA A 107 2.15 -1.02 20.13
C ALA A 107 1.61 0.41 19.94
N SER A 108 2.26 1.25 19.13
CA SER A 108 1.80 2.62 18.85
C SER A 108 0.81 2.69 17.69
N GLY A 109 0.54 1.58 17.02
CA GLY A 109 -0.35 1.55 15.85
C GLY A 109 0.34 1.86 14.53
N ARG A 110 1.67 1.93 14.51
CA ARG A 110 2.45 2.09 13.29
C ARG A 110 2.76 0.74 12.68
N CYS A 111 2.82 0.70 11.37
CA CYS A 111 3.13 -0.54 10.66
C CYS A 111 4.61 -0.88 10.82
N ALA A 112 4.88 -2.07 11.33
CA ALA A 112 6.23 -2.59 11.50
C ALA A 112 6.64 -3.53 10.37
N SER A 113 5.66 -4.15 9.69
CA SER A 113 5.93 -5.03 8.57
C SER A 113 4.79 -4.89 7.55
N TYR A 114 5.16 -4.54 6.34
CA TYR A 114 4.24 -4.41 5.21
C TYR A 114 4.68 -5.37 4.13
N ARG A 115 3.79 -6.25 3.71
CA ARG A 115 4.05 -7.16 2.61
C ARG A 115 2.87 -7.10 1.65
N GLU A 116 3.16 -7.01 0.36
CA GLU A 116 2.13 -6.90 -0.66
C GLU A 116 2.23 -8.04 -1.67
N TRP A 117 1.07 -8.55 -2.07
CA TRP A 117 0.90 -9.39 -3.25
C TRP A 117 -0.08 -8.67 -4.16
N TYR A 118 0.22 -8.65 -5.45
CA TYR A 118 -0.72 -8.07 -6.40
C TYR A 118 -0.80 -8.95 -7.64
N MET A 119 -1.97 -8.89 -8.28
CA MET A 119 -2.19 -9.57 -9.54
C MET A 119 -2.79 -8.57 -10.51
N GLN A 120 -2.13 -8.40 -11.65
CA GLN A 120 -2.61 -7.52 -12.70
C GLN A 120 -3.75 -8.20 -13.46
N ARG A 121 -4.81 -7.44 -13.74
CA ARG A 121 -5.87 -7.95 -14.60
C ARG A 121 -5.28 -8.24 -15.99
N PRO A 122 -5.44 -9.46 -16.53
CA PRO A 122 -4.98 -9.76 -17.88
C PRO A 122 -5.66 -8.89 -18.92
N GLY A 123 -4.90 -8.47 -19.94
CA GLY A 123 -5.48 -7.81 -21.11
C GLY A 123 -6.35 -8.78 -21.91
N GLU A 124 -7.14 -8.25 -22.83
CA GLU A 124 -8.04 -9.09 -23.66
C GLU A 124 -7.30 -10.17 -24.46
N ASP A 125 -6.07 -9.88 -24.84
CA ASP A 125 -5.23 -10.78 -25.64
C ASP A 125 -4.33 -11.68 -24.79
N ASP A 126 -4.36 -11.54 -23.46
CA ASP A 126 -3.53 -12.34 -22.57
C ASP A 126 -4.22 -13.65 -22.21
N PRO A 127 -3.47 -14.77 -22.14
CA PRO A 127 -4.06 -16.02 -21.65
C PRO A 127 -4.45 -15.88 -20.18
N ALA A 128 -5.61 -16.36 -19.85
CA ALA A 128 -6.14 -16.32 -18.50
C ALA A 128 -5.36 -17.25 -17.56
#